data_f607dad5cce1e04b041d94b1ad09ffd6
#
_entry.id   f607dad5cce1e04b041d94b1ad09ffd6
#
_cell.length_a   1.000
_cell.length_b   1.000
_cell.length_c   1.000
_cell.angle_alpha   90.00
_cell.angle_beta   90.00
_cell.angle_gamma   90.00
#
_symmetry.space_group_name_H-M   'P 1'
#
loop_
_entity.id
_entity.type
_entity.pdbx_description
1 polymer ?
#
loop_
_entity_poly.entity_id
_entity_poly.type
_entity_poly.pdbx_seq_one_letter_code
_entity_poly.pdbx_strand_id
1 'polypeptide(L)'
;MIENIADGANRGAARGLSRAQTLLVAAAAGMSVANIYYAQPLLDLMANDLGISPSSIGLVVTLTQVGYALGLIFVVPIGDLIDRRKLIIVQGLLSAIALVVVATAGAKAMLLAGMGVVGLLAVLVQTLVAHAAALATPTQRGGVVGTVTSGVVTGILAARSVAGTIADYGGWRTVYLTSALLTVAMVGILVKALPRQEVERHPETYLSALISVPHTFVSEPALLFRGVLALLIFASFSTFWTALVLPLSAPPFSYSHTSIGLFGLVGPAGAIGATCAGRLADRGYGRWTTGISLSLLLASWALIAFLPSSISLLLMGVFLLDLAVQAVHVSNLSVVVSLHPQKSGRLIGGYMVFYSVGSAVGAITATAIYARYGWSGICVLGGAFSGIALLVWIAGRFSTSAGRTSRLAECTRG
;
A
#
# COMPACT_ATOMS: atom_id res chain seq x y z
N MET A 1 -1.93 -49.23 -27.11
CA MET A 1 -0.97 -48.95 -26.04
C MET A 1 -0.43 -47.50 -26.11
N ILE A 2 -0.53 -46.81 -27.24
CA ILE A 2 -0.12 -45.41 -27.42
C ILE A 2 -1.24 -44.41 -27.05
N GLU A 3 -2.51 -44.78 -27.17
CA GLU A 3 -3.66 -43.93 -26.79
C GLU A 3 -3.81 -43.73 -25.26
N ASN A 4 -3.38 -44.68 -24.46
CA ASN A 4 -3.45 -44.56 -22.98
C ASN A 4 -2.37 -43.66 -22.37
N ILE A 5 -1.33 -43.27 -23.11
CA ILE A 5 -0.27 -42.34 -22.66
C ILE A 5 -0.71 -40.90 -22.91
N ALA A 6 -1.51 -40.63 -23.94
CA ALA A 6 -2.01 -39.29 -24.24
C ALA A 6 -3.11 -38.85 -23.24
N ASP A 7 -3.89 -39.79 -22.73
CA ASP A 7 -4.97 -39.52 -21.77
C ASP A 7 -4.44 -39.27 -20.33
N GLY A 8 -3.26 -39.80 -19.99
CA GLY A 8 -2.57 -39.53 -18.72
C GLY A 8 -1.91 -38.14 -18.66
N ALA A 9 -1.43 -37.65 -19.79
CA ALA A 9 -0.78 -36.35 -19.90
C ALA A 9 -1.78 -35.17 -19.83
N ASN A 10 -3.05 -35.43 -20.17
CA ASN A 10 -4.08 -34.37 -20.19
C ASN A 10 -4.81 -34.19 -18.83
N ARG A 11 -4.53 -35.05 -17.84
CA ARG A 11 -5.09 -34.90 -16.46
C ARG A 11 -4.30 -33.97 -15.58
N GLY A 12 -3.12 -33.52 -16.00
CA GLY A 12 -2.24 -32.58 -15.32
C GLY A 12 -2.31 -31.14 -15.83
N ALA A 13 -3.18 -30.81 -16.80
CA ALA A 13 -3.38 -29.44 -17.22
C ALA A 13 -3.95 -28.65 -16.03
N ALA A 14 -3.14 -27.79 -15.42
CA ALA A 14 -3.51 -26.95 -14.30
C ALA A 14 -4.83 -26.24 -14.62
N ARG A 15 -5.93 -26.69 -13.99
CA ARG A 15 -7.20 -25.98 -14.05
C ARG A 15 -6.96 -24.61 -13.43
N GLY A 16 -6.90 -23.56 -14.24
CA GLY A 16 -6.73 -22.19 -13.79
C GLY A 16 -7.80 -21.81 -12.75
N LEU A 17 -7.60 -20.70 -12.08
CA LEU A 17 -8.58 -20.20 -11.11
C LEU A 17 -9.92 -19.90 -11.77
N SER A 18 -11.00 -20.36 -11.15
CA SER A 18 -12.36 -19.96 -11.54
C SER A 18 -12.59 -18.47 -11.22
N ARG A 19 -13.56 -17.85 -11.88
CA ARG A 19 -13.95 -16.46 -11.58
C ARG A 19 -14.33 -16.27 -10.11
N ALA A 20 -15.05 -17.21 -9.52
CA ALA A 20 -15.44 -17.17 -8.11
C ALA A 20 -14.23 -17.21 -7.17
N GLN A 21 -13.25 -18.07 -7.45
CA GLN A 21 -12.00 -18.13 -6.68
C GLN A 21 -11.18 -16.85 -6.83
N THR A 22 -11.11 -16.28 -8.03
CA THR A 22 -10.41 -15.01 -8.28
C THR A 22 -11.06 -13.87 -7.49
N LEU A 23 -12.39 -13.77 -7.50
CA LEU A 23 -13.13 -12.75 -6.72
C LEU A 23 -12.98 -12.96 -5.21
N LEU A 24 -12.96 -14.21 -4.75
CA LEU A 24 -12.73 -14.53 -3.34
C LEU A 24 -11.34 -14.06 -2.90
N VAL A 25 -10.29 -14.35 -3.70
CA VAL A 25 -8.94 -13.87 -3.39
C VAL A 25 -8.85 -12.35 -3.46
N ALA A 26 -9.56 -11.71 -4.40
CA ALA A 26 -9.64 -10.25 -4.49
C ALA A 26 -10.29 -9.63 -3.23
N ALA A 27 -11.40 -10.20 -2.76
CA ALA A 27 -12.05 -9.79 -1.52
C ALA A 27 -11.13 -9.98 -0.30
N ALA A 28 -10.46 -11.13 -0.22
CA ALA A 28 -9.50 -11.44 0.84
C ALA A 28 -8.32 -10.45 0.87
N ALA A 29 -7.77 -10.12 -0.30
CA ALA A 29 -6.69 -9.16 -0.43
C ALA A 29 -7.16 -7.74 -0.04
N GLY A 30 -8.36 -7.34 -0.44
CA GLY A 30 -8.98 -6.07 -0.04
C GLY A 30 -9.19 -5.97 1.46
N MET A 31 -9.75 -7.01 2.10
CA MET A 31 -9.93 -7.05 3.55
C MET A 31 -8.59 -7.01 4.31
N SER A 32 -7.59 -7.73 3.83
CA SER A 32 -6.27 -7.76 4.46
C SER A 32 -5.59 -6.38 4.43
N VAL A 33 -5.62 -5.68 3.29
CA VAL A 33 -5.04 -4.34 3.19
C VAL A 33 -5.83 -3.29 3.96
N ALA A 34 -7.15 -3.44 4.07
CA ALA A 34 -8.02 -2.52 4.81
C ALA A 34 -7.61 -2.37 6.28
N ASN A 35 -7.07 -3.44 6.90
CA ASN A 35 -6.59 -3.43 8.28
C ASN A 35 -5.51 -2.37 8.55
N ILE A 36 -4.73 -1.98 7.53
CA ILE A 36 -3.71 -0.93 7.65
C ILE A 36 -4.37 0.47 7.76
N TYR A 37 -5.54 0.64 7.14
CA TYR A 37 -6.16 1.96 6.94
C TYR A 37 -7.29 2.27 7.91
N TYR A 38 -7.81 1.29 8.67
CA TYR A 38 -8.90 1.50 9.64
C TYR A 38 -8.57 2.52 10.71
N ALA A 39 -7.32 2.59 11.16
CA ALA A 39 -6.92 3.50 12.21
C ALA A 39 -7.05 4.99 11.85
N GLN A 40 -6.86 5.35 10.57
CA GLN A 40 -6.76 6.75 10.16
C GLN A 40 -7.97 7.61 10.54
N PRO A 41 -9.23 7.20 10.28
CA PRO A 41 -10.40 7.97 10.69
C PRO A 41 -10.75 7.83 12.20
N LEU A 42 -10.02 7.02 12.97
CA LEU A 42 -10.34 6.66 14.34
C LEU A 42 -9.30 7.14 15.38
N LEU A 43 -8.29 7.87 14.92
CA LEU A 43 -7.15 8.25 15.76
C LEU A 43 -7.55 9.10 16.97
N ASP A 44 -8.52 10.00 16.81
CA ASP A 44 -9.05 10.82 17.87
C ASP A 44 -9.81 10.00 18.92
N LEU A 45 -10.62 9.00 18.50
CA LEU A 45 -11.30 8.08 19.42
C LEU A 45 -10.31 7.25 20.23
N MET A 46 -9.26 6.72 19.56
CA MET A 46 -8.20 5.95 20.22
C MET A 46 -7.40 6.83 21.20
N ALA A 47 -7.13 8.08 20.82
CA ALA A 47 -6.41 9.03 21.64
C ALA A 47 -7.18 9.35 22.91
N ASN A 48 -8.46 9.66 22.78
CA ASN A 48 -9.32 10.01 23.91
C ASN A 48 -9.53 8.83 24.86
N ASP A 49 -9.75 7.64 24.32
CA ASP A 49 -10.07 6.45 25.12
C ASP A 49 -8.85 5.90 25.90
N LEU A 50 -7.64 5.99 25.33
CA LEU A 50 -6.41 5.47 25.96
C LEU A 50 -5.49 6.57 26.53
N GLY A 51 -5.96 7.82 26.57
CA GLY A 51 -5.18 8.95 27.11
C GLY A 51 -3.88 9.21 26.33
N ILE A 52 -3.88 8.98 25.01
CA ILE A 52 -2.69 9.21 24.15
C ILE A 52 -2.71 10.68 23.72
N SER A 53 -1.58 11.36 23.91
CA SER A 53 -1.48 12.76 23.48
C SER A 53 -1.69 12.93 21.97
N PRO A 54 -2.35 14.01 21.52
CA PRO A 54 -2.57 14.27 20.08
C PRO A 54 -1.29 14.27 19.25
N SER A 55 -0.16 14.69 19.83
CA SER A 55 1.15 14.67 19.17
C SER A 55 1.72 13.28 18.95
N SER A 56 1.28 12.28 19.73
CA SER A 56 1.82 10.92 19.72
C SER A 56 0.88 9.90 19.06
N ILE A 57 -0.36 10.26 18.76
CA ILE A 57 -1.33 9.29 18.23
C ILE A 57 -0.94 8.77 16.85
N GLY A 58 -0.16 9.53 16.07
CA GLY A 58 0.41 9.09 14.80
C GLY A 58 1.28 7.85 14.90
N LEU A 59 1.80 7.52 16.11
CA LEU A 59 2.51 6.26 16.35
C LEU A 59 1.68 5.03 16.01
N VAL A 60 0.36 5.09 16.10
CA VAL A 60 -0.54 4.00 15.71
C VAL A 60 -0.34 3.65 14.23
N VAL A 61 -0.42 4.65 13.35
CA VAL A 61 -0.19 4.46 11.91
C VAL A 61 1.28 4.16 11.62
N THR A 62 2.19 4.85 12.30
CA THR A 62 3.65 4.65 12.14
C THR A 62 4.05 3.21 12.41
N LEU A 63 3.65 2.64 13.55
CA LEU A 63 4.01 1.26 13.91
C LEU A 63 3.34 0.24 13.00
N THR A 64 2.10 0.52 12.54
CA THR A 64 1.47 -0.31 11.50
C THR A 64 2.30 -0.35 10.23
N GLN A 65 2.79 0.79 9.77
CA GLN A 65 3.61 0.88 8.56
C GLN A 65 5.02 0.29 8.76
N VAL A 66 5.64 0.47 9.93
CA VAL A 66 6.90 -0.19 10.28
C VAL A 66 6.71 -1.71 10.30
N GLY A 67 5.64 -2.18 10.94
CA GLY A 67 5.28 -3.60 10.91
C GLY A 67 5.13 -4.12 9.49
N TYR A 68 4.41 -3.38 8.62
CA TYR A 68 4.25 -3.75 7.22
C TYR A 68 5.58 -3.82 6.46
N ALA A 69 6.49 -2.85 6.67
CA ALA A 69 7.83 -2.88 6.11
C ALA A 69 8.62 -4.12 6.57
N LEU A 70 8.57 -4.44 7.87
CA LEU A 70 9.19 -5.65 8.42
C LEU A 70 8.58 -6.93 7.82
N GLY A 71 7.26 -6.95 7.65
CA GLY A 71 6.57 -8.05 6.98
C GLY A 71 7.02 -8.25 5.53
N LEU A 72 7.19 -7.15 4.78
CA LEU A 72 7.70 -7.19 3.40
C LEU A 72 9.13 -7.76 3.34
N ILE A 73 9.97 -7.41 4.30
CA ILE A 73 11.37 -7.85 4.36
C ILE A 73 11.44 -9.32 4.81
N PHE A 74 10.75 -9.68 5.90
CA PHE A 74 10.96 -10.97 6.57
C PHE A 74 9.91 -12.03 6.24
N VAL A 75 8.65 -11.66 5.99
CA VAL A 75 7.57 -12.62 5.80
C VAL A 75 7.33 -12.95 4.34
N VAL A 76 7.39 -11.97 3.45
CA VAL A 76 7.14 -12.19 2.00
C VAL A 76 8.11 -13.24 1.41
N PRO A 77 9.43 -13.22 1.69
CA PRO A 77 10.35 -14.23 1.16
C PRO A 77 10.04 -15.66 1.62
N ILE A 78 9.38 -15.85 2.77
CA ILE A 78 8.95 -17.17 3.24
C ILE A 78 7.97 -17.81 2.25
N GLY A 79 7.14 -17.00 1.56
CA GLY A 79 6.19 -17.48 0.56
C GLY A 79 6.82 -18.13 -0.67
N ASP A 80 8.13 -17.96 -0.90
CA ASP A 80 8.88 -18.64 -1.95
C ASP A 80 9.45 -19.99 -1.48
N LEU A 81 9.49 -20.24 -0.15
CA LEU A 81 10.10 -21.43 0.46
C LEU A 81 9.09 -22.45 0.97
N ILE A 82 7.88 -22.01 1.32
CA ILE A 82 6.84 -22.87 1.88
C ILE A 82 5.56 -22.79 1.05
N ASP A 83 4.65 -23.76 1.29
CA ASP A 83 3.32 -23.77 0.69
C ASP A 83 2.57 -22.46 1.02
N ARG A 84 2.34 -21.64 -0.03
CA ARG A 84 1.66 -20.35 0.09
C ARG A 84 0.27 -20.46 0.69
N ARG A 85 -0.45 -21.57 0.45
CA ARG A 85 -1.76 -21.81 1.07
C ARG A 85 -1.64 -21.94 2.59
N LYS A 86 -0.64 -22.68 3.08
CA LYS A 86 -0.38 -22.78 4.53
C LYS A 86 0.00 -21.42 5.12
N LEU A 87 0.84 -20.68 4.40
CA LEU A 87 1.25 -19.33 4.81
C LEU A 87 0.04 -18.38 4.90
N ILE A 88 -0.87 -18.39 3.92
CA ILE A 88 -2.11 -17.61 3.93
C ILE A 88 -2.97 -17.93 5.16
N ILE A 89 -3.13 -19.20 5.47
CA ILE A 89 -3.93 -19.64 6.63
C ILE A 89 -3.31 -19.15 7.94
N VAL A 90 -2.01 -19.38 8.12
CA VAL A 90 -1.29 -18.99 9.35
C VAL A 90 -1.30 -17.46 9.49
N GLN A 91 -0.95 -16.73 8.45
CA GLN A 91 -0.99 -15.25 8.47
C GLN A 91 -2.40 -14.72 8.76
N GLY A 92 -3.44 -15.30 8.15
CA GLY A 92 -4.82 -14.89 8.38
C GLY A 92 -5.29 -15.13 9.82
N LEU A 93 -4.98 -16.31 10.40
CA LEU A 93 -5.32 -16.59 11.80
C LEU A 93 -4.55 -15.70 12.77
N LEU A 94 -3.26 -15.50 12.55
CA LEU A 94 -2.45 -14.58 13.37
C LEU A 94 -2.94 -13.14 13.21
N SER A 95 -3.37 -12.71 12.01
CA SER A 95 -4.00 -11.40 11.80
C SER A 95 -5.28 -11.25 12.62
N ALA A 96 -6.14 -12.27 12.64
CA ALA A 96 -7.35 -12.25 13.45
C ALA A 96 -7.04 -12.11 14.95
N ILE A 97 -6.04 -12.84 15.46
CA ILE A 97 -5.58 -12.71 16.84
C ILE A 97 -5.04 -11.30 17.11
N ALA A 98 -4.21 -10.76 16.22
CA ALA A 98 -3.68 -9.40 16.37
C ALA A 98 -4.79 -8.33 16.40
N LEU A 99 -5.82 -8.49 15.55
CA LEU A 99 -7.00 -7.61 15.54
C LEU A 99 -7.79 -7.69 16.86
N VAL A 100 -7.93 -8.88 17.45
CA VAL A 100 -8.56 -9.05 18.79
C VAL A 100 -7.70 -8.37 19.85
N VAL A 101 -6.37 -8.52 19.81
CA VAL A 101 -5.45 -7.83 20.75
C VAL A 101 -5.60 -6.32 20.65
N VAL A 102 -5.70 -5.77 19.42
CA VAL A 102 -5.97 -4.32 19.24
C VAL A 102 -7.32 -3.95 19.81
N ALA A 103 -8.39 -4.69 19.52
CA ALA A 103 -9.75 -4.40 19.98
C ALA A 103 -9.88 -4.44 21.51
N THR A 104 -9.10 -5.29 22.17
CA THR A 104 -9.13 -5.44 23.64
C THR A 104 -8.05 -4.61 24.35
N ALA A 105 -7.31 -3.76 23.62
CA ALA A 105 -6.24 -2.97 24.18
C ALA A 105 -6.76 -2.02 25.28
N GLY A 106 -6.28 -2.22 26.50
CA GLY A 106 -6.56 -1.36 27.67
C GLY A 106 -5.44 -0.37 27.96
N ALA A 107 -4.33 -0.40 27.20
CA ALA A 107 -3.19 0.48 27.40
C ALA A 107 -2.53 0.83 26.05
N LYS A 108 -1.92 2.03 26.01
CA LYS A 108 -1.17 2.54 24.85
C LYS A 108 -0.17 1.52 24.31
N ALA A 109 0.61 0.88 25.17
CA ALA A 109 1.64 -0.09 24.75
C ALA A 109 1.03 -1.30 24.04
N MET A 110 -0.10 -1.82 24.53
CA MET A 110 -0.80 -2.94 23.93
C MET A 110 -1.38 -2.56 22.55
N LEU A 111 -1.99 -1.38 22.43
CA LEU A 111 -2.48 -0.86 21.15
C LEU A 111 -1.33 -0.76 20.15
N LEU A 112 -0.22 -0.11 20.51
CA LEU A 112 0.89 0.15 19.62
C LEU A 112 1.59 -1.16 19.17
N ALA A 113 1.80 -2.09 20.09
CA ALA A 113 2.36 -3.42 19.76
C ALA A 113 1.41 -4.21 18.84
N GLY A 114 0.11 -4.23 19.17
CA GLY A 114 -0.91 -4.87 18.35
C GLY A 114 -0.97 -4.31 16.93
N MET A 115 -0.92 -2.99 16.78
CA MET A 115 -0.92 -2.35 15.47
C MET A 115 0.34 -2.65 14.66
N GLY A 116 1.50 -2.75 15.31
CA GLY A 116 2.73 -3.22 14.67
C GLY A 116 2.59 -4.64 14.13
N VAL A 117 1.98 -5.55 14.90
CA VAL A 117 1.73 -6.93 14.47
C VAL A 117 0.67 -6.99 13.35
N VAL A 118 -0.40 -6.20 13.45
CA VAL A 118 -1.39 -6.06 12.35
C VAL A 118 -0.72 -5.64 11.06
N GLY A 119 0.16 -4.64 11.12
CA GLY A 119 0.95 -4.20 9.97
C GLY A 119 1.84 -5.32 9.41
N LEU A 120 2.60 -6.00 10.27
CA LEU A 120 3.49 -7.10 9.88
C LEU A 120 2.73 -8.22 9.15
N LEU A 121 1.52 -8.54 9.60
CA LEU A 121 0.71 -9.61 9.03
C LEU A 121 -0.11 -9.15 7.81
N ALA A 122 -0.30 -7.84 7.59
CA ALA A 122 -1.01 -7.30 6.45
C ALA A 122 -0.32 -7.59 5.10
N VAL A 123 0.95 -8.01 5.12
CA VAL A 123 1.63 -8.55 3.93
C VAL A 123 0.98 -9.82 3.38
N LEU A 124 -0.01 -10.39 4.07
CA LEU A 124 -0.92 -11.40 3.54
C LEU A 124 -1.45 -11.03 2.14
N VAL A 125 -1.67 -9.74 1.88
CA VAL A 125 -2.07 -9.24 0.55
C VAL A 125 -1.06 -9.65 -0.52
N GLN A 126 0.24 -9.57 -0.25
CA GLN A 126 1.29 -9.96 -1.20
C GLN A 126 1.29 -11.47 -1.44
N THR A 127 1.11 -12.24 -0.37
CA THR A 127 1.02 -13.71 -0.45
C THR A 127 -0.21 -14.14 -1.28
N LEU A 128 -1.35 -13.48 -1.12
CA LEU A 128 -2.58 -13.74 -1.88
C LEU A 128 -2.40 -13.42 -3.38
N VAL A 129 -1.80 -12.25 -3.71
CA VAL A 129 -1.52 -11.87 -5.09
C VAL A 129 -0.57 -12.86 -5.75
N ALA A 130 0.52 -13.23 -5.06
CA ALA A 130 1.50 -14.18 -5.56
C ALA A 130 0.90 -15.59 -5.75
N HIS A 131 0.05 -16.04 -4.80
CA HIS A 131 -0.64 -17.33 -4.88
C HIS A 131 -1.61 -17.37 -6.06
N ALA A 132 -2.43 -16.32 -6.24
CA ALA A 132 -3.34 -16.21 -7.37
C ALA A 132 -2.61 -16.20 -8.72
N ALA A 133 -1.51 -15.47 -8.83
CA ALA A 133 -0.67 -15.42 -10.01
C ALA A 133 -0.06 -16.77 -10.37
N ALA A 134 0.30 -17.58 -9.36
CA ALA A 134 0.90 -18.89 -9.54
C ALA A 134 -0.13 -19.97 -9.94
N LEU A 135 -1.38 -19.84 -9.49
CA LEU A 135 -2.48 -20.74 -9.86
C LEU A 135 -3.11 -20.41 -11.22
N ALA A 136 -2.91 -19.21 -11.73
CA ALA A 136 -3.45 -18.76 -13.01
C ALA A 136 -2.70 -19.38 -14.19
N THR A 137 -3.42 -19.79 -15.25
CA THR A 137 -2.80 -20.16 -16.51
C THR A 137 -2.10 -18.94 -17.15
N PRO A 138 -1.09 -19.16 -18.03
CA PRO A 138 -0.39 -18.04 -18.67
C PRO A 138 -1.32 -17.03 -19.36
N THR A 139 -2.40 -17.50 -19.97
CA THR A 139 -3.42 -16.67 -20.64
C THR A 139 -4.33 -15.92 -19.69
N GLN A 140 -4.54 -16.43 -18.47
CA GLN A 140 -5.41 -15.82 -17.46
C GLN A 140 -4.66 -14.92 -16.47
N ARG A 141 -3.34 -15.05 -16.37
CA ARG A 141 -2.52 -14.45 -15.31
C ARG A 141 -2.71 -12.94 -15.18
N GLY A 142 -2.72 -12.22 -16.29
CA GLY A 142 -2.94 -10.78 -16.29
C GLY A 142 -4.30 -10.39 -15.74
N GLY A 143 -5.36 -11.08 -16.17
CA GLY A 143 -6.74 -10.84 -15.69
C GLY A 143 -6.93 -11.18 -14.22
N VAL A 144 -6.35 -12.29 -13.75
CA VAL A 144 -6.42 -12.72 -12.35
C VAL A 144 -5.69 -11.72 -11.45
N VAL A 145 -4.45 -11.36 -11.77
CA VAL A 145 -3.68 -10.37 -11.00
C VAL A 145 -4.38 -9.02 -11.00
N GLY A 146 -4.89 -8.58 -12.16
CA GLY A 146 -5.65 -7.34 -12.28
C GLY A 146 -6.89 -7.32 -11.38
N THR A 147 -7.66 -8.41 -11.36
CA THR A 147 -8.86 -8.53 -10.50
C THR A 147 -8.49 -8.50 -9.01
N VAL A 148 -7.44 -9.22 -8.61
CA VAL A 148 -6.99 -9.23 -7.20
C VAL A 148 -6.48 -7.85 -6.79
N THR A 149 -5.71 -7.18 -7.64
CA THR A 149 -5.24 -5.81 -7.38
C THR A 149 -6.39 -4.80 -7.30
N SER A 150 -7.43 -4.96 -8.13
CA SER A 150 -8.65 -4.14 -8.01
C SER A 150 -9.34 -4.35 -6.67
N GLY A 151 -9.37 -5.59 -6.15
CA GLY A 151 -9.83 -5.88 -4.79
C GLY A 151 -9.02 -5.14 -3.72
N VAL A 152 -7.69 -5.11 -3.85
CA VAL A 152 -6.81 -4.34 -2.95
C VAL A 152 -7.17 -2.85 -2.97
N VAL A 153 -7.29 -2.25 -4.16
CA VAL A 153 -7.66 -0.83 -4.30
C VAL A 153 -9.02 -0.55 -3.68
N THR A 154 -10.01 -1.39 -3.96
CA THR A 154 -11.36 -1.29 -3.37
C THR A 154 -11.30 -1.38 -1.84
N GLY A 155 -10.49 -2.29 -1.30
CA GLY A 155 -10.27 -2.43 0.14
C GLY A 155 -9.70 -1.17 0.79
N ILE A 156 -8.70 -0.54 0.17
CA ILE A 156 -8.10 0.72 0.63
C ILE A 156 -9.16 1.85 0.65
N LEU A 157 -9.96 1.96 -0.42
CA LEU A 157 -10.97 3.00 -0.55
C LEU A 157 -12.10 2.84 0.45
N ALA A 158 -12.62 1.61 0.57
CA ALA A 158 -13.72 1.32 1.47
C ALA A 158 -13.33 1.34 2.95
N ALA A 159 -12.06 1.07 3.27
CA ALA A 159 -11.60 0.89 4.64
C ALA A 159 -11.98 2.06 5.56
N ARG A 160 -11.76 3.30 5.10
CA ARG A 160 -12.02 4.50 5.91
C ARG A 160 -13.51 4.71 6.14
N SER A 161 -14.33 4.57 5.10
CA SER A 161 -15.79 4.72 5.20
C SER A 161 -16.40 3.64 6.08
N VAL A 162 -16.00 2.39 5.90
CA VAL A 162 -16.47 1.25 6.71
C VAL A 162 -16.05 1.42 8.17
N ALA A 163 -14.78 1.78 8.42
CA ALA A 163 -14.29 2.00 9.78
C ALA A 163 -15.02 3.14 10.49
N GLY A 164 -15.20 4.28 9.81
CA GLY A 164 -15.93 5.42 10.37
C GLY A 164 -17.37 5.07 10.70
N THR A 165 -18.08 4.39 9.79
CA THR A 165 -19.47 3.98 10.00
C THR A 165 -19.61 3.02 11.18
N ILE A 166 -18.79 1.96 11.24
CA ILE A 166 -18.85 1.01 12.36
C ILE A 166 -18.52 1.71 13.70
N ALA A 167 -17.56 2.65 13.67
CA ALA A 167 -17.13 3.35 14.87
C ALA A 167 -18.20 4.29 15.44
N ASP A 168 -19.00 4.95 14.60
CA ASP A 168 -20.10 5.81 15.05
C ASP A 168 -21.19 5.02 15.80
N TYR A 169 -21.38 3.72 15.47
CA TYR A 169 -22.36 2.86 16.15
C TYR A 169 -21.81 2.12 17.36
N GLY A 170 -20.56 1.67 17.31
CA GLY A 170 -20.01 0.75 18.32
C GLY A 170 -18.62 1.12 18.85
N GLY A 171 -18.10 2.27 18.47
CA GLY A 171 -16.76 2.71 18.84
C GLY A 171 -15.64 2.01 18.02
N TRP A 172 -14.41 2.50 18.16
CA TRP A 172 -13.26 2.03 17.39
C TRP A 172 -12.91 0.54 17.61
N ARG A 173 -13.17 0.01 18.82
CA ARG A 173 -12.92 -1.40 19.13
C ARG A 173 -13.77 -2.36 18.30
N THR A 174 -15.03 -1.99 18.05
CA THR A 174 -15.96 -2.78 17.24
C THR A 174 -15.47 -2.95 15.80
N VAL A 175 -14.76 -1.96 15.25
CA VAL A 175 -14.16 -2.06 13.92
C VAL A 175 -13.16 -3.23 13.85
N TYR A 176 -12.27 -3.33 14.84
CA TYR A 176 -11.25 -4.38 14.89
C TYR A 176 -11.85 -5.76 15.23
N LEU A 177 -12.86 -5.83 16.11
CA LEU A 177 -13.58 -7.09 16.39
C LEU A 177 -14.30 -7.61 15.13
N THR A 178 -15.02 -6.72 14.45
CA THR A 178 -15.72 -7.06 13.19
C THR A 178 -14.70 -7.54 12.15
N SER A 179 -13.58 -6.85 12.01
CA SER A 179 -12.53 -7.27 11.08
C SER A 179 -11.91 -8.62 11.46
N ALA A 180 -11.69 -8.88 12.75
CA ALA A 180 -11.21 -10.18 13.23
C ALA A 180 -12.17 -11.31 12.86
N LEU A 181 -13.47 -11.13 13.10
CA LEU A 181 -14.51 -12.12 12.78
C LEU A 181 -14.56 -12.38 11.27
N LEU A 182 -14.57 -11.32 10.46
CA LEU A 182 -14.57 -11.43 9.00
C LEU A 182 -13.29 -12.10 8.49
N THR A 183 -12.14 -11.83 9.10
CA THR A 183 -10.86 -12.47 8.74
C THR A 183 -10.90 -13.96 9.03
N VAL A 184 -11.42 -14.41 10.18
CA VAL A 184 -11.58 -15.84 10.50
C VAL A 184 -12.53 -16.51 9.50
N ALA A 185 -13.69 -15.89 9.22
CA ALA A 185 -14.65 -16.41 8.24
C ALA A 185 -14.01 -16.55 6.85
N MET A 186 -13.29 -15.52 6.41
CA MET A 186 -12.56 -15.52 5.13
C MET A 186 -11.51 -16.62 5.07
N VAL A 187 -10.68 -16.80 6.12
CA VAL A 187 -9.71 -17.90 6.18
C VAL A 187 -10.42 -19.25 6.05
N GLY A 188 -11.55 -19.46 6.74
CA GLY A 188 -12.35 -20.67 6.63
C GLY A 188 -12.83 -20.95 5.20
N ILE A 189 -13.25 -19.91 4.47
CA ILE A 189 -13.66 -20.01 3.06
C ILE A 189 -12.44 -20.30 2.17
N LEU A 190 -11.31 -19.60 2.37
CA LEU A 190 -10.10 -19.80 1.58
C LEU A 190 -9.54 -21.23 1.74
N VAL A 191 -9.58 -21.79 2.96
CA VAL A 191 -9.18 -23.18 3.22
C VAL A 191 -9.96 -24.18 2.36
N LYS A 192 -11.25 -23.92 2.14
CA LYS A 192 -12.11 -24.81 1.33
C LYS A 192 -11.98 -24.54 -0.17
N ALA A 193 -11.78 -23.27 -0.56
CA ALA A 193 -11.86 -22.84 -1.95
C ALA A 193 -10.53 -22.90 -2.70
N LEU A 194 -9.38 -22.72 -2.01
CA LEU A 194 -8.08 -22.66 -2.66
C LEU A 194 -7.49 -24.07 -2.82
N PRO A 195 -7.06 -24.43 -4.04
CA PRO A 195 -6.34 -25.67 -4.29
C PRO A 195 -4.97 -25.65 -3.59
N ARG A 196 -4.46 -26.84 -3.29
CA ARG A 196 -3.09 -27.00 -2.85
C ARG A 196 -2.16 -26.79 -4.04
N GLN A 197 -1.08 -26.06 -3.84
CA GLN A 197 -0.02 -25.89 -4.82
C GLN A 197 1.18 -26.74 -4.40
N GLU A 198 1.71 -27.52 -5.33
CA GLU A 198 3.01 -28.18 -5.10
C GLU A 198 4.09 -27.09 -5.10
N VAL A 199 4.92 -27.14 -4.06
CA VAL A 199 6.01 -26.18 -3.92
C VAL A 199 7.15 -26.65 -4.82
N GLU A 200 7.39 -25.95 -5.92
CA GLU A 200 8.66 -26.09 -6.63
C GLU A 200 9.78 -25.63 -5.70
N ARG A 201 10.60 -26.57 -5.26
CA ARG A 201 11.76 -26.27 -4.40
C ARG A 201 12.78 -25.51 -5.22
N HIS A 202 12.80 -24.19 -5.06
CA HIS A 202 13.91 -23.38 -5.57
C HIS A 202 15.15 -23.61 -4.69
N PRO A 203 16.36 -23.74 -5.29
CA PRO A 203 17.61 -23.96 -4.54
C PRO A 203 18.05 -22.73 -3.71
N GLU A 204 17.32 -21.65 -3.74
CA GLU A 204 17.64 -20.42 -3.01
C GLU A 204 17.38 -20.57 -1.51
N THR A 205 18.34 -20.13 -0.70
CA THR A 205 18.19 -20.06 0.76
C THR A 205 17.44 -18.79 1.16
N TYR A 206 16.73 -18.84 2.29
CA TYR A 206 16.04 -17.67 2.87
C TYR A 206 16.97 -16.46 3.01
N LEU A 207 18.21 -16.68 3.48
CA LEU A 207 19.18 -15.61 3.66
C LEU A 207 19.59 -14.96 2.33
N SER A 208 19.76 -15.75 1.26
CA SER A 208 20.08 -15.20 -0.07
C SER A 208 18.93 -14.36 -0.63
N ALA A 209 17.68 -14.77 -0.41
CA ALA A 209 16.51 -14.00 -0.78
C ALA A 209 16.43 -12.67 -0.01
N LEU A 210 16.74 -12.69 1.29
CA LEU A 210 16.71 -11.52 2.16
C LEU A 210 17.76 -10.46 1.76
N ILE A 211 18.98 -10.88 1.43
CA ILE A 211 20.09 -9.98 1.08
C ILE A 211 20.00 -9.47 -0.36
N SER A 212 19.42 -10.26 -1.26
CA SER A 212 19.37 -9.94 -2.70
C SER A 212 18.63 -8.64 -3.01
N VAL A 213 17.56 -8.31 -2.29
CA VAL A 213 16.73 -7.13 -2.56
C VAL A 213 17.44 -5.82 -2.17
N PRO A 214 17.92 -5.64 -0.91
CA PRO A 214 18.66 -4.45 -0.54
C PRO A 214 19.89 -4.23 -1.43
N HIS A 215 20.64 -5.30 -1.72
CA HIS A 215 21.81 -5.23 -2.59
C HIS A 215 21.45 -4.70 -3.99
N THR A 216 20.35 -5.21 -4.59
CA THR A 216 19.90 -4.75 -5.92
C THR A 216 19.48 -3.28 -5.89
N PHE A 217 18.80 -2.81 -4.82
CA PHE A 217 18.41 -1.40 -4.71
C PHE A 217 19.62 -0.45 -4.55
N VAL A 218 20.66 -0.89 -3.84
CA VAL A 218 21.89 -0.08 -3.68
C VAL A 218 22.74 -0.08 -4.94
N SER A 219 22.81 -1.21 -5.66
CA SER A 219 23.62 -1.33 -6.88
C SER A 219 22.98 -0.70 -8.13
N GLU A 220 21.63 -0.50 -8.11
CA GLU A 220 20.87 0.04 -9.23
C GLU A 220 20.33 1.45 -8.92
N PRO A 221 21.01 2.54 -9.35
CA PRO A 221 20.59 3.91 -9.03
C PRO A 221 19.16 4.23 -9.47
N ALA A 222 18.68 3.61 -10.55
CA ALA A 222 17.32 3.80 -11.03
C ALA A 222 16.27 3.26 -10.06
N LEU A 223 16.52 2.10 -9.41
CA LEU A 223 15.65 1.54 -8.39
C LEU A 223 15.64 2.39 -7.13
N LEU A 224 16.83 2.81 -6.66
CA LEU A 224 16.95 3.69 -5.50
C LEU A 224 16.21 5.01 -5.72
N PHE A 225 16.38 5.62 -6.89
CA PHE A 225 15.68 6.85 -7.27
C PHE A 225 14.15 6.69 -7.22
N ARG A 226 13.60 5.57 -7.74
CA ARG A 226 12.17 5.29 -7.67
C ARG A 226 11.70 5.00 -6.24
N GLY A 227 12.53 4.34 -5.44
CA GLY A 227 12.29 4.13 -4.01
C GLY A 227 12.19 5.46 -3.24
N VAL A 228 13.14 6.37 -3.44
CA VAL A 228 13.12 7.71 -2.79
C VAL A 228 11.88 8.51 -3.20
N LEU A 229 11.49 8.48 -4.48
CA LEU A 229 10.24 9.11 -4.90
C LEU A 229 9.03 8.48 -4.21
N ALA A 230 8.99 7.13 -4.08
CA ALA A 230 7.92 6.45 -3.34
C ALA A 230 7.87 6.92 -1.88
N LEU A 231 9.01 6.96 -1.20
CA LEU A 231 9.09 7.43 0.19
C LEU A 231 8.47 8.83 0.33
N LEU A 232 8.84 9.77 -0.53
CA LEU A 232 8.39 11.14 -0.43
C LEU A 232 6.90 11.33 -0.76
N ILE A 233 6.39 10.69 -1.82
CA ILE A 233 4.97 10.82 -2.17
C ILE A 233 4.06 10.15 -1.12
N PHE A 234 4.51 9.03 -0.53
CA PHE A 234 3.74 8.37 0.50
C PHE A 234 3.91 9.01 1.89
N ALA A 235 5.00 9.73 2.15
CA ALA A 235 5.09 10.62 3.29
C ALA A 235 4.06 11.76 3.17
N SER A 236 3.96 12.40 2.01
CA SER A 236 2.94 13.42 1.73
C SER A 236 1.51 12.88 1.88
N PHE A 237 1.23 11.73 1.25
CA PHE A 237 -0.07 11.05 1.34
C PHE A 237 -0.46 10.71 2.79
N SER A 238 0.46 10.09 3.52
CA SER A 238 0.20 9.70 4.92
C SER A 238 0.07 10.89 5.85
N THR A 239 0.78 11.99 5.59
CA THR A 239 0.61 13.27 6.31
C THR A 239 -0.84 13.74 6.23
N PHE A 240 -1.42 13.75 5.04
CA PHE A 240 -2.81 14.17 4.85
C PHE A 240 -3.79 13.24 5.57
N TRP A 241 -3.76 11.95 5.23
CA TRP A 241 -4.76 11.00 5.73
C TRP A 241 -4.68 10.73 7.24
N THR A 242 -3.50 10.90 7.84
CA THR A 242 -3.34 10.77 9.30
C THR A 242 -3.83 12.00 10.05
N ALA A 243 -3.64 13.19 9.47
CA ALA A 243 -4.04 14.44 10.13
C ALA A 243 -5.50 14.81 9.91
N LEU A 244 -6.15 14.32 8.84
CA LEU A 244 -7.49 14.78 8.41
C LEU A 244 -8.56 14.65 9.50
N VAL A 245 -8.55 13.57 10.28
CA VAL A 245 -9.54 13.33 11.34
C VAL A 245 -9.45 14.41 12.43
N LEU A 246 -8.27 14.92 12.73
CA LEU A 246 -8.05 15.82 13.88
C LEU A 246 -8.82 17.14 13.78
N PRO A 247 -8.76 17.91 12.66
CA PRO A 247 -9.57 19.11 12.52
C PRO A 247 -11.06 18.81 12.26
N LEU A 248 -11.39 17.71 11.55
CA LEU A 248 -12.77 17.45 11.16
C LEU A 248 -13.63 16.91 12.29
N SER A 249 -13.07 16.17 13.27
CA SER A 249 -13.77 15.71 14.47
C SER A 249 -13.93 16.81 15.54
N ALA A 250 -13.11 17.86 15.48
CA ALA A 250 -13.14 18.97 16.43
C ALA A 250 -14.03 20.13 15.95
N PRO A 251 -14.49 21.04 16.86
CA PRO A 251 -15.13 22.28 16.45
C PRO A 251 -14.21 23.12 15.53
N PRO A 252 -14.75 23.84 14.55
CA PRO A 252 -16.19 24.07 14.29
C PRO A 252 -16.87 22.99 13.43
N PHE A 253 -16.16 22.02 12.89
CA PHE A 253 -16.70 21.01 11.97
C PHE A 253 -17.51 19.94 12.70
N SER A 254 -16.95 19.32 13.74
CA SER A 254 -17.59 18.27 14.55
C SER A 254 -18.26 17.17 13.70
N TYR A 255 -17.58 16.73 12.63
CA TYR A 255 -18.10 15.71 11.73
C TYR A 255 -18.06 14.33 12.39
N SER A 256 -19.08 13.50 12.11
CA SER A 256 -19.06 12.09 12.47
C SER A 256 -17.95 11.33 11.75
N HIS A 257 -17.49 10.23 12.33
CA HIS A 257 -16.45 9.39 11.72
C HIS A 257 -16.91 8.78 10.38
N THR A 258 -18.22 8.53 10.23
CA THR A 258 -18.83 8.20 8.93
C THR A 258 -18.54 9.28 7.91
N SER A 259 -18.85 10.56 8.24
CA SER A 259 -18.63 11.68 7.34
C SER A 259 -17.15 11.85 6.97
N ILE A 260 -16.25 11.71 7.95
CA ILE A 260 -14.80 11.76 7.73
C ILE A 260 -14.35 10.60 6.85
N GLY A 261 -14.88 9.39 7.09
CA GLY A 261 -14.58 8.21 6.29
C GLY A 261 -15.00 8.36 4.83
N LEU A 262 -16.10 9.10 4.54
CA LEU A 262 -16.58 9.35 3.18
C LEU A 262 -15.59 10.15 2.32
N PHE A 263 -14.67 10.91 2.90
CA PHE A 263 -13.56 11.50 2.15
C PHE A 263 -12.73 10.43 1.43
N GLY A 264 -12.66 9.20 1.96
CA GLY A 264 -12.04 8.06 1.30
C GLY A 264 -12.70 7.67 -0.03
N LEU A 265 -13.97 8.01 -0.25
CA LEU A 265 -14.68 7.76 -1.51
C LEU A 265 -14.24 8.70 -2.66
N VAL A 266 -13.43 9.71 -2.38
CA VAL A 266 -12.73 10.48 -3.43
C VAL A 266 -11.64 9.63 -4.10
N GLY A 267 -11.22 8.55 -3.46
CA GLY A 267 -10.18 7.62 -3.93
C GLY A 267 -10.35 6.98 -5.33
N PRO A 268 -11.55 6.85 -5.95
CA PRO A 268 -11.65 6.54 -7.38
C PRO A 268 -10.80 7.45 -8.28
N ALA A 269 -10.51 8.68 -7.85
CA ALA A 269 -9.53 9.55 -8.51
C ALA A 269 -8.17 8.88 -8.64
N GLY A 270 -7.70 8.20 -7.59
CA GLY A 270 -6.47 7.43 -7.61
C GLY A 270 -6.51 6.31 -8.66
N ALA A 271 -7.62 5.60 -8.80
CA ALA A 271 -7.78 4.56 -9.82
C ALA A 271 -7.74 5.13 -11.24
N ILE A 272 -8.34 6.31 -11.46
CA ILE A 272 -8.25 7.05 -12.73
C ILE A 272 -6.79 7.44 -13.00
N GLY A 273 -6.12 8.05 -12.02
CA GLY A 273 -4.71 8.42 -12.10
C GLY A 273 -3.81 7.25 -12.45
N ALA A 274 -3.99 6.10 -11.76
CA ALA A 274 -3.26 4.88 -12.04
C ALA A 274 -3.45 4.37 -13.47
N THR A 275 -4.71 4.34 -13.94
CA THR A 275 -5.06 3.86 -15.29
C THR A 275 -4.48 4.79 -16.37
N CYS A 276 -4.61 6.11 -16.20
CA CYS A 276 -4.06 7.08 -17.14
C CYS A 276 -2.54 7.02 -17.18
N ALA A 277 -1.89 6.94 -15.99
CA ALA A 277 -0.44 6.84 -15.88
C ALA A 277 0.11 5.56 -16.53
N GLY A 278 -0.55 4.40 -16.32
CA GLY A 278 -0.20 3.15 -16.96
C GLY A 278 -0.21 3.27 -18.49
N ARG A 279 -1.31 3.75 -19.05
CA ARG A 279 -1.44 3.95 -20.52
C ARG A 279 -0.40 4.92 -21.07
N LEU A 280 -0.08 5.98 -20.35
CA LEU A 280 0.93 6.96 -20.76
C LEU A 280 2.35 6.39 -20.65
N ALA A 281 2.61 5.57 -19.62
CA ALA A 281 3.88 4.88 -19.47
C ALA A 281 4.12 3.89 -20.63
N ASP A 282 3.10 3.11 -21.02
CA ASP A 282 3.15 2.17 -22.15
C ASP A 282 3.44 2.88 -23.49
N ARG A 283 2.98 4.15 -23.61
CA ARG A 283 3.24 5.01 -24.79
C ARG A 283 4.60 5.74 -24.74
N GLY A 284 5.44 5.47 -23.74
CA GLY A 284 6.74 6.11 -23.58
C GLY A 284 6.71 7.48 -22.87
N TYR A 285 5.56 7.96 -22.43
CA TYR A 285 5.41 9.25 -21.75
C TYR A 285 5.61 9.20 -20.22
N GLY A 286 6.08 8.07 -19.67
CA GLY A 286 6.20 7.86 -18.22
C GLY A 286 6.99 8.95 -17.48
N ARG A 287 8.00 9.55 -18.12
CA ARG A 287 8.75 10.68 -17.54
C ARG A 287 7.89 11.93 -17.37
N TRP A 288 7.14 12.32 -18.40
CA TRP A 288 6.25 13.48 -18.35
C TRP A 288 5.13 13.27 -17.36
N THR A 289 4.55 12.06 -17.35
CA THR A 289 3.52 11.67 -16.38
C THR A 289 4.00 11.85 -14.95
N THR A 290 5.22 11.38 -14.62
CA THR A 290 5.79 11.56 -13.27
C THR A 290 5.93 13.04 -12.92
N GLY A 291 6.47 13.88 -13.81
CA GLY A 291 6.69 15.31 -13.54
C GLY A 291 5.39 16.08 -13.36
N ILE A 292 4.42 15.87 -14.23
CA ILE A 292 3.10 16.50 -14.14
C ILE A 292 2.40 16.07 -12.85
N SER A 293 2.43 14.79 -12.53
CA SER A 293 1.78 14.28 -11.31
C SER A 293 2.45 14.82 -10.04
N LEU A 294 3.78 14.95 -9.98
CA LEU A 294 4.46 15.58 -8.84
C LEU A 294 4.11 17.07 -8.70
N SER A 295 3.95 17.78 -9.81
CA SER A 295 3.49 19.18 -9.80
C SER A 295 2.04 19.29 -9.32
N LEU A 296 1.15 18.38 -9.76
CA LEU A 296 -0.23 18.29 -9.26
C LEU A 296 -0.29 17.94 -7.77
N LEU A 297 0.60 17.04 -7.31
CA LEU A 297 0.70 16.70 -5.89
C LEU A 297 1.10 17.90 -5.05
N LEU A 298 2.05 18.71 -5.50
CA LEU A 298 2.40 19.95 -4.83
C LEU A 298 1.26 20.96 -4.83
N ALA A 299 0.60 21.15 -5.99
CA ALA A 299 -0.53 22.07 -6.13
C ALA A 299 -1.74 21.64 -5.29
N SER A 300 -1.96 20.34 -5.07
CA SER A 300 -3.05 19.83 -4.23
C SER A 300 -3.01 20.39 -2.81
N TRP A 301 -1.82 20.62 -2.25
CA TRP A 301 -1.65 21.16 -0.91
C TRP A 301 -2.10 22.63 -0.79
N ALA A 302 -2.02 23.40 -1.87
CA ALA A 302 -2.58 24.74 -1.89
C ALA A 302 -4.13 24.71 -1.75
N LEU A 303 -4.80 23.75 -2.38
CA LEU A 303 -6.25 23.56 -2.24
C LEU A 303 -6.61 22.98 -0.86
N ILE A 304 -5.84 22.04 -0.35
CA ILE A 304 -6.02 21.43 0.98
C ILE A 304 -5.91 22.48 2.09
N ALA A 305 -5.10 23.52 1.90
CA ALA A 305 -4.96 24.61 2.84
C ALA A 305 -6.27 25.41 3.07
N PHE A 306 -7.23 25.35 2.14
CA PHE A 306 -8.52 26.00 2.28
C PHE A 306 -9.55 25.24 3.13
N LEU A 307 -9.18 24.16 3.82
CA LEU A 307 -10.07 23.44 4.75
C LEU A 307 -10.90 24.38 5.65
N PRO A 308 -10.30 25.42 6.31
CA PRO A 308 -11.05 26.28 7.23
C PRO A 308 -12.18 27.08 6.56
N SER A 309 -12.10 27.32 5.25
CA SER A 309 -13.02 28.18 4.50
C SER A 309 -13.89 27.44 3.49
N SER A 310 -13.44 26.26 2.98
CA SER A 310 -14.17 25.58 1.92
C SER A 310 -13.87 24.07 1.88
N ILE A 311 -14.89 23.28 2.23
CA ILE A 311 -14.84 21.81 2.08
C ILE A 311 -14.74 21.40 0.60
N SER A 312 -15.33 22.14 -0.32
CA SER A 312 -15.24 21.83 -1.76
C SER A 312 -13.82 21.96 -2.30
N LEU A 313 -13.05 22.97 -1.86
CA LEU A 313 -11.65 23.11 -2.21
C LEU A 313 -10.80 22.00 -1.57
N LEU A 314 -11.10 21.63 -0.33
CA LEU A 314 -10.47 20.45 0.29
C LEU A 314 -10.72 19.19 -0.54
N LEU A 315 -11.96 18.89 -0.91
CA LEU A 315 -12.31 17.71 -1.72
C LEU A 315 -11.59 17.70 -3.07
N MET A 316 -11.49 18.85 -3.74
CA MET A 316 -10.70 18.98 -4.96
C MET A 316 -9.20 18.72 -4.71
N GLY A 317 -8.67 19.23 -3.60
CA GLY A 317 -7.29 18.96 -3.18
C GLY A 317 -7.04 17.48 -2.92
N VAL A 318 -7.94 16.79 -2.23
CA VAL A 318 -7.88 15.34 -1.98
C VAL A 318 -7.93 14.56 -3.29
N PHE A 319 -8.84 14.95 -4.19
CA PHE A 319 -8.94 14.35 -5.52
C PHE A 319 -7.61 14.42 -6.28
N LEU A 320 -6.99 15.60 -6.32
CA LEU A 320 -5.71 15.80 -6.99
C LEU A 320 -4.57 15.07 -6.31
N LEU A 321 -4.56 15.04 -4.96
CA LEU A 321 -3.56 14.32 -4.17
C LEU A 321 -3.59 12.83 -4.48
N ASP A 322 -4.75 12.18 -4.39
CA ASP A 322 -4.91 10.75 -4.62
C ASP A 322 -4.57 10.39 -6.07
N LEU A 323 -5.07 11.18 -7.04
CA LEU A 323 -4.75 11.02 -8.46
C LEU A 323 -3.25 11.10 -8.71
N ALA A 324 -2.60 12.12 -8.18
CA ALA A 324 -1.18 12.37 -8.39
C ALA A 324 -0.30 11.28 -7.75
N VAL A 325 -0.58 10.92 -6.50
CA VAL A 325 0.18 9.86 -5.79
C VAL A 325 0.08 8.55 -6.54
N GLN A 326 -1.10 8.13 -6.95
CA GLN A 326 -1.30 6.87 -7.68
C GLN A 326 -0.66 6.89 -9.08
N ALA A 327 -0.71 8.02 -9.78
CA ALA A 327 -0.05 8.16 -11.08
C ALA A 327 1.47 8.03 -10.98
N VAL A 328 2.11 8.66 -9.97
CA VAL A 328 3.55 8.50 -9.72
C VAL A 328 3.87 7.08 -9.29
N HIS A 329 3.06 6.49 -8.39
CA HIS A 329 3.23 5.13 -7.90
C HIS A 329 3.24 4.11 -9.04
N VAL A 330 2.25 4.12 -9.92
CA VAL A 330 2.15 3.21 -11.08
C VAL A 330 3.30 3.44 -12.06
N SER A 331 3.65 4.70 -12.34
CA SER A 331 4.79 5.02 -13.20
C SER A 331 6.12 4.48 -12.62
N ASN A 332 6.30 4.56 -11.30
CA ASN A 332 7.48 4.00 -10.63
C ASN A 332 7.50 2.48 -10.71
N LEU A 333 6.37 1.81 -10.43
CA LEU A 333 6.26 0.35 -10.51
C LEU A 333 6.53 -0.18 -11.92
N SER A 334 6.03 0.51 -12.97
CA SER A 334 6.31 0.14 -14.36
C SER A 334 7.82 0.12 -14.64
N VAL A 335 8.56 1.12 -14.15
CA VAL A 335 10.02 1.15 -14.30
C VAL A 335 10.69 0.04 -13.49
N VAL A 336 10.30 -0.16 -12.22
CA VAL A 336 10.86 -1.20 -11.35
C VAL A 336 10.71 -2.59 -11.98
N VAL A 337 9.54 -2.89 -12.53
CA VAL A 337 9.26 -4.18 -13.19
C VAL A 337 10.05 -4.33 -14.50
N SER A 338 10.21 -3.25 -15.28
CA SER A 338 10.88 -3.30 -16.57
C SER A 338 12.39 -3.50 -16.47
N LEU A 339 13.03 -3.05 -15.38
CA LEU A 339 14.47 -3.18 -15.19
C LEU A 339 14.92 -4.63 -14.99
N HIS A 340 14.16 -5.41 -14.21
CA HIS A 340 14.47 -6.82 -13.94
C HIS A 340 13.19 -7.67 -13.92
N PRO A 341 12.62 -8.04 -15.09
CA PRO A 341 11.36 -8.78 -15.18
C PRO A 341 11.37 -10.12 -14.41
N GLN A 342 12.52 -10.80 -14.39
CA GLN A 342 12.72 -12.10 -13.71
C GLN A 342 12.60 -12.00 -12.17
N LYS A 343 12.92 -10.82 -11.59
CA LYS A 343 12.92 -10.55 -10.14
C LYS A 343 11.83 -9.57 -9.74
N SER A 344 10.87 -9.29 -10.60
CA SER A 344 9.88 -8.22 -10.43
C SER A 344 9.13 -8.29 -9.09
N GLY A 345 8.70 -9.47 -8.66
CA GLY A 345 7.98 -9.63 -7.38
C GLY A 345 8.78 -9.17 -6.17
N ARG A 346 10.07 -9.53 -6.11
CA ARG A 346 10.97 -9.12 -5.02
C ARG A 346 11.28 -7.62 -5.06
N LEU A 347 11.47 -7.07 -6.27
CA LEU A 347 11.73 -5.64 -6.44
C LEU A 347 10.51 -4.78 -6.09
N ILE A 348 9.30 -5.25 -6.40
CA ILE A 348 8.07 -4.61 -5.93
C ILE A 348 8.04 -4.61 -4.40
N GLY A 349 8.38 -5.75 -3.75
CA GLY A 349 8.49 -5.82 -2.29
C GLY A 349 9.47 -4.79 -1.72
N GLY A 350 10.67 -4.68 -2.28
CA GLY A 350 11.65 -3.67 -1.90
C GLY A 350 11.18 -2.24 -2.10
N TYR A 351 10.53 -1.96 -3.23
CA TYR A 351 9.90 -0.65 -3.48
C TYR A 351 8.82 -0.32 -2.45
N MET A 352 8.02 -1.32 -2.04
CA MET A 352 6.98 -1.15 -1.02
C MET A 352 7.56 -0.92 0.38
N VAL A 353 8.82 -1.27 0.66
CA VAL A 353 9.51 -0.86 1.90
C VAL A 353 9.68 0.65 1.93
N PHE A 354 10.13 1.27 0.83
CA PHE A 354 10.23 2.75 0.75
C PHE A 354 8.86 3.42 0.93
N TYR A 355 7.82 2.87 0.30
CA TYR A 355 6.43 3.27 0.52
C TYR A 355 6.07 3.28 2.02
N SER A 356 6.34 2.17 2.72
CA SER A 356 5.99 2.02 4.14
C SER A 356 6.77 2.95 5.03
N VAL A 357 8.09 3.12 4.78
CA VAL A 357 8.94 4.06 5.52
C VAL A 357 8.43 5.48 5.32
N GLY A 358 8.10 5.89 4.09
CA GLY A 358 7.53 7.19 3.80
C GLY A 358 6.21 7.41 4.55
N SER A 359 5.30 6.43 4.49
CA SER A 359 4.02 6.49 5.21
C SER A 359 4.22 6.59 6.72
N ALA A 360 5.18 5.86 7.30
CA ALA A 360 5.50 5.92 8.72
C ALA A 360 6.02 7.31 9.13
N VAL A 361 6.95 7.88 8.36
CA VAL A 361 7.50 9.23 8.58
C VAL A 361 6.39 10.27 8.46
N GLY A 362 5.55 10.20 7.41
CA GLY A 362 4.42 11.09 7.23
C GLY A 362 3.45 11.07 8.41
N ALA A 363 3.10 9.88 8.91
CA ALA A 363 2.15 9.74 10.01
C ALA A 363 2.64 10.34 11.32
N ILE A 364 3.88 10.02 11.74
CA ILE A 364 4.41 10.52 13.01
C ILE A 364 4.66 12.03 12.98
N THR A 365 5.19 12.53 11.86
CA THR A 365 5.44 13.97 11.71
C THR A 365 4.15 14.76 11.60
N ALA A 366 3.11 14.20 10.96
CA ALA A 366 1.81 14.86 10.84
C ALA A 366 1.22 15.21 12.20
N THR A 367 1.09 14.24 13.11
CA THR A 367 0.45 14.49 14.42
C THR A 367 1.30 15.38 15.32
N ALA A 368 2.63 15.26 15.25
CA ALA A 368 3.54 16.14 15.99
C ALA A 368 3.45 17.60 15.50
N ILE A 369 3.41 17.81 14.18
CA ILE A 369 3.28 19.13 13.56
C ILE A 369 1.88 19.71 13.79
N TYR A 370 0.84 18.89 13.65
CA TYR A 370 -0.54 19.34 13.92
C TYR A 370 -0.72 19.86 15.35
N ALA A 371 -0.19 19.14 16.33
CA ALA A 371 -0.29 19.53 17.73
C ALA A 371 0.36 20.88 18.03
N ARG A 372 1.37 21.29 17.24
CA ARG A 372 2.12 22.54 17.46
C ARG A 372 1.68 23.69 16.55
N TYR A 373 1.35 23.41 15.31
CA TYR A 373 1.14 24.40 14.25
C TYR A 373 -0.23 24.28 13.59
N GLY A 374 -1.09 23.35 14.04
CA GLY A 374 -2.42 23.12 13.48
C GLY A 374 -2.41 22.70 12.00
N TRP A 375 -3.51 22.99 11.31
CA TRP A 375 -3.69 22.59 9.92
C TRP A 375 -2.70 23.25 8.94
N SER A 376 -2.35 24.50 9.19
CA SER A 376 -1.35 25.21 8.36
C SER A 376 0.01 24.50 8.37
N GLY A 377 0.42 23.98 9.54
CA GLY A 377 1.64 23.18 9.66
C GLY A 377 1.59 21.90 8.83
N ILE A 378 0.43 21.24 8.77
CA ILE A 378 0.21 20.05 7.94
C ILE A 378 0.37 20.39 6.45
N CYS A 379 -0.21 21.50 6.01
CA CYS A 379 -0.12 21.93 4.61
C CYS A 379 1.34 22.24 4.20
N VAL A 380 2.10 22.89 5.08
CA VAL A 380 3.54 23.14 4.85
C VAL A 380 4.33 21.83 4.82
N LEU A 381 4.07 20.91 5.75
CA LEU A 381 4.76 19.62 5.81
C LEU A 381 4.52 18.77 4.56
N GLY A 382 3.26 18.61 4.17
CA GLY A 382 2.90 17.84 2.98
C GLY A 382 3.37 18.50 1.69
N GLY A 383 3.28 19.82 1.62
CA GLY A 383 3.87 20.63 0.53
C GLY A 383 5.38 20.47 0.45
N ALA A 384 6.09 20.41 1.59
CA ALA A 384 7.53 20.18 1.65
C ALA A 384 7.91 18.80 1.11
N PHE A 385 7.24 17.73 1.55
CA PHE A 385 7.47 16.38 0.99
C PHE A 385 7.23 16.34 -0.53
N SER A 386 6.15 16.97 -1.00
CA SER A 386 5.80 17.03 -2.42
C SER A 386 6.81 17.85 -3.23
N GLY A 387 7.26 18.99 -2.67
CA GLY A 387 8.27 19.86 -3.28
C GLY A 387 9.63 19.18 -3.36
N ILE A 388 10.07 18.49 -2.29
CA ILE A 388 11.31 17.70 -2.29
C ILE A 388 11.22 16.59 -3.35
N ALA A 389 10.07 15.89 -3.46
CA ALA A 389 9.89 14.87 -4.48
C ALA A 389 10.03 15.43 -5.90
N LEU A 390 9.46 16.60 -6.15
CA LEU A 390 9.57 17.29 -7.43
C LEU A 390 11.02 17.72 -7.72
N LEU A 391 11.73 18.26 -6.72
CA LEU A 391 13.14 18.66 -6.84
C LEU A 391 14.04 17.44 -7.10
N VAL A 392 13.85 16.34 -6.39
CA VAL A 392 14.57 15.07 -6.61
C VAL A 392 14.35 14.60 -8.05
N TRP A 393 13.09 14.65 -8.54
CA TRP A 393 12.78 14.26 -9.91
C TRP A 393 13.44 15.17 -10.95
N ILE A 394 13.46 16.49 -10.75
CA ILE A 394 14.15 17.47 -11.61
C ILE A 394 15.66 17.19 -11.64
N ALA A 395 16.30 17.02 -10.48
CA ALA A 395 17.71 16.73 -10.37
C ALA A 395 18.10 15.44 -11.10
N GLY A 396 17.28 14.37 -10.99
CA GLY A 396 17.50 13.12 -11.69
C GLY A 396 17.44 13.24 -13.22
N ARG A 397 16.74 14.26 -13.75
CA ARG A 397 16.72 14.51 -15.21
C ARG A 397 18.07 15.02 -15.72
N PHE A 398 18.74 15.87 -14.97
CA PHE A 398 20.03 16.46 -15.36
C PHE A 398 21.16 15.42 -15.32
N SER A 399 21.13 14.51 -14.33
CA SER A 399 22.12 13.43 -14.22
C SER A 399 22.07 12.45 -15.39
N THR A 400 20.88 12.10 -15.90
CA THR A 400 20.73 11.19 -17.05
C THR A 400 21.06 11.84 -18.39
N SER A 401 20.95 13.14 -18.54
CA SER A 401 21.35 13.87 -19.77
C SER A 401 22.86 14.05 -19.87
N ALA A 402 23.53 14.31 -18.75
CA ALA A 402 24.98 14.44 -18.71
C ALA A 402 25.72 13.13 -19.06
N GLY A 403 25.21 11.97 -18.60
CA GLY A 403 25.77 10.66 -18.94
C GLY A 403 25.54 10.23 -20.39
N ARG A 404 24.54 10.79 -21.08
CA ARG A 404 24.31 10.55 -22.51
C ARG A 404 25.24 11.37 -23.41
N THR A 405 25.52 12.60 -23.03
CA THR A 405 26.45 13.48 -23.76
C THR A 405 27.90 13.02 -23.63
N SER A 406 28.31 12.46 -22.48
CA SER A 406 29.66 11.90 -22.31
C SER A 406 29.87 10.64 -23.16
N ARG A 407 28.90 9.73 -23.22
CA ARG A 407 28.99 8.51 -24.08
C ARG A 407 28.98 8.83 -25.59
N LEU A 408 28.24 9.85 -26.02
CA LEU A 408 28.28 10.29 -27.44
C LEU A 408 29.60 10.97 -27.76
N ALA A 409 30.22 11.69 -26.83
CA ALA A 409 31.53 12.30 -26.99
C ALA A 409 32.68 11.25 -27.05
N GLU A 410 32.54 10.12 -26.34
CA GLU A 410 33.47 8.98 -26.45
C GLU A 410 33.33 8.21 -27.77
N CYS A 411 32.10 7.98 -28.26
CA CYS A 411 31.87 7.33 -29.57
C CYS A 411 32.31 8.18 -30.77
N THR A 412 32.47 9.48 -30.65
CA THR A 412 32.96 10.35 -31.73
C THR A 412 34.48 10.55 -31.71
N ARG A 413 35.20 10.02 -30.71
CA ARG A 413 36.67 10.08 -30.59
C ARG A 413 37.37 8.74 -30.83
N GLY A 414 36.66 7.64 -31.05
CA GLY A 414 37.15 6.34 -31.48
C GLY A 414 36.78 6.09 -32.96
#